data_25a065cbf8db99a21ff1e0dc7f3a69ff
#
_entry.id   25a065cbf8db99a21ff1e0dc7f3a69ff
#
_cell.length_a   1.000
_cell.length_b   1.000
_cell.length_c   1.000
_cell.angle_alpha   90.00
_cell.angle_beta   90.00
_cell.angle_gamma   90.00
#
_symmetry.space_group_name_H-M   'P 1'
#
loop_
_entity.id
_entity.type
_entity.pdbx_description
1 polymer ?
#
loop_
_entity_poly.entity_id
_entity_poly.type
_entity_poly.pdbx_seq_one_letter_code
_entity_poly.pdbx_strand_id
1 'polypeptide(L)'
;MRFSDLTQRIAGDGAAAWDIHYRALALREQGEDILLLSVGDPDFDTPQPIVQGAIDSLRSGNTHYAEVRGKRALREAIARRHQQRSGQSVSADQVTVLAGAQCALFSVAQCVLNPGDEVIVAEPMYVTYEAVFGACGAVVVPVPVRSENGFRVLPEDVAARITPRTRALALNSPHNPSGASLPRSTWAALAELCIGHDLWLISDEVYSELLFEGEHVSPASLPGMAGRTATLNSLSKSHAMTGWRVGWVVAPPSLAAHLENLALCMLYGSPDFIQDAAVVALESNLPELEAMREAYRQRRDLVCDSLADCPGVRALKPDGGMFVMLDIRQTGLSAQAFADRLLDRHGVSVLAGEAFGPSAAGHIRLGLVVGAEPLSDACQRIARCAQELMEAQVHA
;
A
#
# COMPACT_ATOMS: atom_id res chain seq x y z
N MET A 1 23.11 -1.98 29.32
CA MET A 1 21.71 -2.40 29.07
C MET A 1 21.69 -3.11 27.71
N ARG A 2 20.89 -4.17 27.56
CA ARG A 2 20.78 -4.93 26.31
C ARG A 2 19.38 -4.70 25.72
N PHE A 3 19.31 -4.42 24.42
CA PHE A 3 18.03 -4.35 23.68
C PHE A 3 17.61 -5.74 23.19
N SER A 4 16.34 -5.89 22.88
CA SER A 4 15.80 -7.09 22.21
C SER A 4 16.37 -7.19 20.78
N ASP A 5 16.62 -8.41 20.30
CA ASP A 5 17.03 -8.67 18.92
C ASP A 5 15.97 -8.22 17.90
N LEU A 6 14.73 -8.05 18.33
CA LEU A 6 13.66 -7.44 17.54
C LEU A 6 14.07 -6.06 17.01
N THR A 7 14.72 -5.23 17.84
CA THR A 7 15.11 -3.87 17.43
C THR A 7 16.08 -3.84 16.25
N GLN A 8 16.89 -4.87 16.08
CA GLN A 8 17.77 -5.04 14.91
C GLN A 8 17.01 -5.55 13.70
N ARG A 9 16.08 -6.50 13.89
CA ARG A 9 15.29 -7.05 12.78
C ARG A 9 14.36 -6.04 12.11
N ILE A 10 13.86 -5.04 12.85
CA ILE A 10 12.98 -4.00 12.34
C ILE A 10 13.70 -2.74 11.87
N ALA A 11 15.02 -2.65 12.04
CA ALA A 11 15.83 -1.49 11.67
C ALA A 11 16.23 -1.45 10.18
N GLY A 12 15.59 -2.24 9.31
CA GLY A 12 15.95 -2.41 7.90
C GLY A 12 16.05 -1.11 7.09
N ASP A 13 16.50 -1.24 5.83
CA ASP A 13 16.81 -0.12 4.91
C ASP A 13 15.59 0.74 4.53
N GLY A 14 14.38 0.31 4.84
CA GLY A 14 13.15 1.08 4.62
C GLY A 14 13.13 2.46 5.29
N ALA A 15 13.93 2.67 6.33
CA ALA A 15 14.08 3.99 6.97
C ALA A 15 14.77 5.00 6.02
N ALA A 16 15.76 4.57 5.25
CA ALA A 16 16.49 5.42 4.31
C ALA A 16 15.59 5.97 3.18
N ALA A 17 14.51 5.26 2.85
CA ALA A 17 13.51 5.74 1.87
C ALA A 17 12.87 7.08 2.27
N TRP A 18 12.85 7.39 3.56
CA TRP A 18 12.26 8.63 4.08
C TRP A 18 13.22 9.82 4.11
N ASP A 19 14.53 9.60 3.96
CA ASP A 19 15.53 10.67 4.07
C ASP A 19 15.30 11.78 3.04
N ILE A 20 15.00 11.42 1.80
CA ILE A 20 14.71 12.41 0.75
C ILE A 20 13.43 13.20 1.06
N HIS A 21 12.43 12.56 1.66
CA HIS A 21 11.19 13.22 2.08
C HIS A 21 11.44 14.23 3.20
N TYR A 22 12.18 13.84 4.25
CA TYR A 22 12.51 14.74 5.36
C TYR A 22 13.38 15.90 4.90
N ARG A 23 14.33 15.64 3.98
CA ARG A 23 15.14 16.70 3.37
C ARG A 23 14.27 17.68 2.57
N ALA A 24 13.32 17.19 1.81
CA ALA A 24 12.38 18.01 1.05
C ALA A 24 11.49 18.86 1.97
N LEU A 25 11.01 18.30 3.09
CA LEU A 25 10.26 19.07 4.11
C LEU A 25 11.10 20.19 4.69
N ALA A 26 12.37 19.91 5.06
CA ALA A 26 13.27 20.91 5.61
C ALA A 26 13.57 22.06 4.61
N LEU A 27 13.75 21.75 3.32
CA LEU A 27 13.92 22.76 2.27
C LEU A 27 12.67 23.65 2.12
N ARG A 28 11.48 23.03 2.15
CA ARG A 28 10.22 23.77 2.08
C ARG A 28 10.01 24.69 3.30
N GLU A 29 10.39 24.25 4.50
CA GLU A 29 10.38 25.08 5.72
C GLU A 29 11.33 26.28 5.63
N GLN A 30 12.41 26.18 4.84
CA GLN A 30 13.34 27.27 4.54
C GLN A 30 12.83 28.24 3.46
N GLY A 31 11.65 27.96 2.88
CA GLY A 31 11.02 28.80 1.87
C GLY A 31 11.34 28.43 0.43
N GLU A 32 12.01 27.28 0.21
CA GLU A 32 12.26 26.76 -1.15
C GLU A 32 10.95 26.24 -1.80
N ASP A 33 10.85 26.41 -3.11
CA ASP A 33 9.72 25.93 -3.91
C ASP A 33 9.84 24.43 -4.17
N ILE A 34 9.29 23.63 -3.24
CA ILE A 34 9.38 22.16 -3.25
C ILE A 34 8.02 21.52 -3.47
N LEU A 35 7.93 20.68 -4.51
CA LEU A 35 6.80 19.79 -4.78
C LEU A 35 7.03 18.43 -4.11
N LEU A 36 6.19 18.08 -3.12
CA LEU A 36 6.30 16.84 -2.35
C LEU A 36 5.48 15.72 -3.01
N LEU A 37 6.14 14.84 -3.77
CA LEU A 37 5.53 13.69 -4.46
C LEU A 37 6.09 12.33 -3.96
N SER A 38 6.83 12.36 -2.85
CA SER A 38 7.49 11.17 -2.27
C SER A 38 6.58 10.33 -1.40
N VAL A 39 5.55 10.91 -0.75
CA VAL A 39 4.65 10.22 0.19
C VAL A 39 3.28 10.00 -0.43
N GLY A 40 2.70 8.83 -0.19
CA GLY A 40 1.35 8.49 -0.61
C GLY A 40 0.31 8.84 0.45
N ASP A 41 0.07 10.13 0.65
CA ASP A 41 -1.01 10.64 1.51
C ASP A 41 -2.02 11.39 0.63
N PRO A 42 -3.33 11.01 0.65
CA PRO A 42 -4.34 11.73 -0.11
C PRO A 42 -4.33 13.23 0.22
N ASP A 43 -4.33 14.06 -0.79
CA ASP A 43 -4.44 15.54 -0.68
C ASP A 43 -5.90 16.02 -0.60
N PHE A 44 -6.81 15.11 -0.34
CA PHE A 44 -8.23 15.37 -0.13
C PHE A 44 -8.56 15.34 1.36
N ASP A 45 -9.50 16.17 1.75
CA ASP A 45 -10.06 16.12 3.10
C ASP A 45 -10.96 14.91 3.28
N THR A 46 -11.01 14.37 4.50
CA THR A 46 -12.03 13.39 4.86
C THR A 46 -13.43 13.98 4.65
N PRO A 47 -14.36 13.29 3.95
CA PRO A 47 -15.72 13.78 3.71
C PRO A 47 -16.43 14.24 4.99
N GLN A 48 -17.10 15.38 4.93
CA GLN A 48 -17.73 16.02 6.08
C GLN A 48 -18.73 15.13 6.85
N PRO A 49 -19.55 14.26 6.21
CA PRO A 49 -20.40 13.33 6.96
C PRO A 49 -19.62 12.41 7.90
N ILE A 50 -18.42 11.98 7.51
CA ILE A 50 -17.54 11.13 8.35
C ILE A 50 -17.04 11.93 9.55
N VAL A 51 -16.55 13.14 9.32
CA VAL A 51 -16.07 14.05 10.37
C VAL A 51 -17.19 14.34 11.36
N GLN A 52 -18.41 14.63 10.85
CA GLN A 52 -19.58 14.88 11.69
C GLN A 52 -19.94 13.65 12.53
N GLY A 53 -19.87 12.45 11.96
CA GLY A 53 -20.08 11.20 12.69
C GLY A 53 -19.16 11.04 13.91
N ALA A 54 -17.87 11.39 13.77
CA ALA A 54 -16.95 11.39 14.91
C ALA A 54 -17.31 12.44 15.97
N ILE A 55 -17.64 13.66 15.54
CA ILE A 55 -18.03 14.76 16.44
C ILE A 55 -19.28 14.36 17.26
N ASP A 56 -20.29 13.80 16.61
CA ASP A 56 -21.54 13.40 17.26
C ASP A 56 -21.30 12.23 18.22
N SER A 57 -20.47 11.28 17.86
CA SER A 57 -20.06 10.18 18.71
C SER A 57 -19.32 10.69 19.97
N LEU A 58 -18.34 11.59 19.81
CA LEU A 58 -17.65 12.22 20.94
C LEU A 58 -18.61 12.98 21.85
N ARG A 59 -19.54 13.75 21.29
CA ARG A 59 -20.55 14.51 22.07
C ARG A 59 -21.53 13.61 22.81
N SER A 60 -21.82 12.43 22.28
CA SER A 60 -22.67 11.44 22.96
C SER A 60 -21.96 10.68 24.09
N GLY A 61 -20.65 10.94 24.31
CA GLY A 61 -19.88 10.33 25.38
C GLY A 61 -19.21 9.01 25.02
N ASN A 62 -19.09 8.65 23.73
CA ASN A 62 -18.43 7.42 23.27
C ASN A 62 -16.89 7.54 23.39
N THR A 63 -16.39 7.64 24.62
CA THR A 63 -14.97 7.82 24.93
C THR A 63 -14.42 6.71 25.83
N HIS A 64 -15.17 5.64 26.00
CA HIS A 64 -14.81 4.48 26.79
C HIS A 64 -14.21 3.37 25.92
N TYR A 65 -13.81 2.26 26.57
CA TYR A 65 -13.31 1.09 25.86
C TYR A 65 -14.38 0.48 24.95
N ALA A 66 -14.01 0.23 23.71
CA ALA A 66 -14.81 -0.53 22.77
C ALA A 66 -14.53 -2.03 22.87
N GLU A 67 -15.32 -2.84 22.15
CA GLU A 67 -15.01 -4.26 21.95
C GLU A 67 -13.61 -4.40 21.31
N VAL A 68 -12.80 -5.32 21.83
CA VAL A 68 -11.40 -5.53 21.39
C VAL A 68 -11.32 -5.82 19.90
N ARG A 69 -12.22 -6.65 19.37
CA ARG A 69 -12.31 -6.97 17.94
C ARG A 69 -12.84 -5.82 17.09
N GLY A 70 -13.38 -4.79 17.71
CA GLY A 70 -14.08 -3.67 17.09
C GLY A 70 -15.60 -3.77 17.26
N LYS A 71 -16.27 -2.63 17.24
CA LYS A 71 -17.74 -2.52 17.39
C LYS A 71 -18.44 -3.45 16.42
N ARG A 72 -19.48 -4.13 16.89
CA ARG A 72 -20.27 -5.03 16.06
C ARG A 72 -20.83 -4.34 14.82
N ALA A 73 -21.35 -3.11 14.97
CA ALA A 73 -21.90 -2.34 13.84
C ALA A 73 -20.84 -2.11 12.74
N LEU A 74 -19.60 -1.76 13.11
CA LEU A 74 -18.51 -1.58 12.15
C LEU A 74 -18.11 -2.91 11.49
N ARG A 75 -17.99 -4.00 12.27
CA ARG A 75 -17.67 -5.31 11.72
C ARG A 75 -18.73 -5.81 10.72
N GLU A 76 -20.01 -5.56 11.02
CA GLU A 76 -21.12 -5.86 10.11
C GLU A 76 -21.07 -5.01 8.83
N ALA A 77 -20.77 -3.70 8.94
CA ALA A 77 -20.59 -2.82 7.78
C ALA A 77 -19.43 -3.26 6.90
N ILE A 78 -18.29 -3.62 7.49
CA ILE A 78 -17.13 -4.16 6.78
C ILE A 78 -17.49 -5.48 6.08
N ALA A 79 -18.16 -6.41 6.78
CA ALA A 79 -18.57 -7.68 6.19
C ALA A 79 -19.50 -7.49 4.99
N ARG A 80 -20.50 -6.61 5.08
CA ARG A 80 -21.38 -6.25 3.95
C ARG A 80 -20.61 -5.67 2.78
N ARG A 81 -19.71 -4.69 3.04
CA ARG A 81 -18.88 -4.06 2.00
C ARG A 81 -17.98 -5.07 1.31
N HIS A 82 -17.32 -5.93 2.10
CA HIS A 82 -16.46 -6.98 1.57
C HIS A 82 -17.24 -7.96 0.69
N GLN A 83 -18.41 -8.42 1.16
CA GLN A 83 -19.27 -9.32 0.38
C GLN A 83 -19.75 -8.70 -0.93
N GLN A 84 -20.17 -7.43 -0.90
CA GLN A 84 -20.62 -6.71 -2.11
C GLN A 84 -19.52 -6.61 -3.17
N ARG A 85 -18.26 -6.46 -2.75
CA ARG A 85 -17.12 -6.27 -3.65
C ARG A 85 -16.48 -7.55 -4.12
N SER A 86 -16.36 -8.54 -3.25
CA SER A 86 -15.66 -9.79 -3.54
C SER A 86 -16.58 -10.93 -3.93
N GLY A 87 -17.86 -10.86 -3.57
CA GLY A 87 -18.80 -11.98 -3.65
C GLY A 87 -18.57 -13.06 -2.57
N GLN A 88 -17.56 -12.90 -1.69
CA GLN A 88 -17.30 -13.84 -0.60
C GLN A 88 -18.33 -13.68 0.52
N SER A 89 -18.99 -14.77 0.93
CA SER A 89 -19.87 -14.73 2.10
C SER A 89 -19.05 -14.60 3.38
N VAL A 90 -19.24 -13.51 4.12
CA VAL A 90 -18.48 -13.15 5.32
C VAL A 90 -19.44 -12.68 6.42
N SER A 91 -19.20 -13.08 7.66
CA SER A 91 -19.91 -12.57 8.84
C SER A 91 -19.02 -11.59 9.64
N ALA A 92 -19.63 -10.83 10.53
CA ALA A 92 -18.92 -9.95 11.46
C ALA A 92 -17.88 -10.69 12.34
N ASP A 93 -18.04 -12.00 12.54
CA ASP A 93 -17.11 -12.81 13.35
C ASP A 93 -15.81 -13.15 12.60
N GLN A 94 -15.74 -12.83 11.32
CA GLN A 94 -14.54 -12.94 10.50
C GLN A 94 -13.77 -11.63 10.38
N VAL A 95 -14.26 -10.56 11.01
CA VAL A 95 -13.68 -9.22 10.93
C VAL A 95 -13.01 -8.85 12.25
N THR A 96 -11.77 -8.34 12.16
CA THR A 96 -11.06 -7.73 13.29
C THR A 96 -10.62 -6.33 12.89
N VAL A 97 -11.07 -5.31 13.62
CA VAL A 97 -10.72 -3.89 13.42
C VAL A 97 -9.43 -3.57 14.15
N LEU A 98 -8.53 -2.87 13.48
CA LEU A 98 -7.18 -2.55 13.96
C LEU A 98 -6.80 -1.10 13.58
N ALA A 99 -5.70 -0.60 14.14
CA ALA A 99 -5.23 0.77 13.95
C ALA A 99 -4.58 0.99 12.56
N GLY A 100 -5.37 0.83 11.49
CA GLY A 100 -4.95 0.91 10.09
C GLY A 100 -4.39 -0.41 9.54
N ALA A 101 -4.23 -0.47 8.22
CA ALA A 101 -3.74 -1.68 7.53
C ALA A 101 -2.33 -2.08 7.97
N GLN A 102 -1.47 -1.14 8.36
CA GLN A 102 -0.13 -1.43 8.88
C GLN A 102 -0.19 -2.27 10.16
N CYS A 103 -1.06 -1.90 11.08
CA CYS A 103 -1.31 -2.67 12.30
C CYS A 103 -1.95 -4.04 11.98
N ALA A 104 -2.85 -4.07 10.99
CA ALA A 104 -3.47 -5.31 10.52
C ALA A 104 -2.43 -6.28 9.92
N LEU A 105 -1.52 -5.81 9.08
CA LEU A 105 -0.44 -6.61 8.51
C LEU A 105 0.49 -7.17 9.60
N PHE A 106 0.92 -6.30 10.52
CA PHE A 106 1.74 -6.71 11.66
C PHE A 106 1.05 -7.79 12.49
N SER A 107 -0.23 -7.62 12.79
CA SER A 107 -1.02 -8.58 13.57
C SER A 107 -1.17 -9.92 12.87
N VAL A 108 -1.44 -9.92 11.56
CA VAL A 108 -1.51 -11.17 10.78
C VAL A 108 -0.16 -11.87 10.79
N ALA A 109 0.93 -11.16 10.51
CA ALA A 109 2.27 -11.73 10.52
C ALA A 109 2.60 -12.42 11.86
N GLN A 110 2.28 -11.76 13.00
CA GLN A 110 2.50 -12.33 14.33
C GLN A 110 1.64 -13.58 14.62
N CYS A 111 0.47 -13.69 13.98
CA CYS A 111 -0.43 -14.83 14.21
C CYS A 111 -0.13 -16.03 13.30
N VAL A 112 0.49 -15.83 12.13
CA VAL A 112 0.63 -16.91 11.12
C VAL A 112 2.07 -17.33 10.86
N LEU A 113 3.07 -16.57 11.35
CA LEU A 113 4.49 -16.85 11.12
C LEU A 113 5.25 -17.06 12.43
N ASN A 114 6.17 -18.00 12.43
CA ASN A 114 7.14 -18.25 13.48
C ASN A 114 8.54 -17.81 13.05
N PRO A 115 9.48 -17.64 13.99
CA PRO A 115 10.88 -17.42 13.64
C PRO A 115 11.42 -18.54 12.74
N GLY A 116 12.02 -18.14 11.60
CA GLY A 116 12.57 -19.04 10.59
C GLY A 116 11.58 -19.50 9.52
N ASP A 117 10.28 -19.21 9.65
CA ASP A 117 9.31 -19.41 8.57
C ASP A 117 9.62 -18.43 7.41
N GLU A 118 9.34 -18.84 6.19
CA GLU A 118 9.52 -18.02 5.01
C GLU A 118 8.18 -17.42 4.55
N VAL A 119 8.21 -16.13 4.18
CA VAL A 119 7.12 -15.44 3.52
C VAL A 119 7.57 -14.95 2.15
N ILE A 120 6.88 -15.41 1.11
CA ILE A 120 7.14 -14.97 -0.27
C ILE A 120 6.45 -13.63 -0.51
N VAL A 121 7.19 -12.66 -1.07
CA VAL A 121 6.70 -11.30 -1.34
C VAL A 121 7.11 -10.88 -2.74
N ALA A 122 6.21 -10.24 -3.51
CA ALA A 122 6.59 -9.61 -4.77
C ALA A 122 7.53 -8.43 -4.51
N GLU A 123 8.64 -8.35 -5.24
CA GLU A 123 9.62 -7.25 -5.16
C GLU A 123 9.70 -6.53 -6.53
N PRO A 124 9.54 -5.20 -6.61
CA PRO A 124 9.55 -4.24 -5.49
C PRO A 124 8.39 -4.46 -4.53
N MET A 125 8.61 -4.18 -3.23
CA MET A 125 7.63 -4.38 -2.18
C MET A 125 7.40 -3.08 -1.38
N TYR A 126 6.29 -2.99 -0.67
CA TYR A 126 6.06 -1.86 0.22
C TYR A 126 7.15 -1.80 1.30
N VAL A 127 7.72 -0.61 1.51
CA VAL A 127 8.95 -0.37 2.31
C VAL A 127 8.92 -0.91 3.74
N THR A 128 7.75 -1.19 4.30
CA THR A 128 7.64 -1.72 5.68
C THR A 128 7.53 -3.23 5.76
N TYR A 129 7.38 -3.94 4.64
CA TYR A 129 7.11 -5.39 4.67
C TYR A 129 8.26 -6.17 5.31
N GLU A 130 9.52 -5.86 4.98
CA GLU A 130 10.68 -6.51 5.61
C GLU A 130 10.66 -6.36 7.12
N ALA A 131 10.47 -5.13 7.63
CA ALA A 131 10.43 -4.88 9.06
C ALA A 131 9.25 -5.59 9.74
N VAL A 132 8.08 -5.62 9.11
CA VAL A 132 6.89 -6.29 9.65
C VAL A 132 7.09 -7.80 9.77
N PHE A 133 7.55 -8.44 8.71
CA PHE A 133 7.80 -9.89 8.73
C PHE A 133 9.05 -10.24 9.55
N GLY A 134 10.08 -9.40 9.53
CA GLY A 134 11.25 -9.52 10.39
C GLY A 134 10.92 -9.40 11.89
N ALA A 135 9.86 -8.67 12.25
CA ALA A 135 9.45 -8.51 13.64
C ALA A 135 9.08 -9.86 14.31
N CYS A 136 8.41 -10.76 13.60
CA CYS A 136 8.14 -12.12 14.10
C CYS A 136 9.31 -13.11 13.85
N GLY A 137 10.41 -12.66 13.26
CA GLY A 137 11.57 -13.49 12.94
C GLY A 137 11.42 -14.31 11.67
N ALA A 138 10.42 -14.03 10.86
CA ALA A 138 10.26 -14.65 9.55
C ALA A 138 11.30 -14.13 8.54
N VAL A 139 11.56 -14.93 7.53
CA VAL A 139 12.48 -14.63 6.43
C VAL A 139 11.68 -14.22 5.22
N VAL A 140 11.89 -13.00 4.72
CA VAL A 140 11.29 -12.53 3.47
C VAL A 140 12.01 -13.19 2.30
N VAL A 141 11.24 -13.83 1.41
CA VAL A 141 11.74 -14.42 0.17
C VAL A 141 11.21 -13.60 -0.99
N PRO A 142 12.01 -12.71 -1.59
CA PRO A 142 11.54 -11.84 -2.66
C PRO A 142 11.35 -12.62 -3.97
N VAL A 143 10.25 -12.31 -4.66
CA VAL A 143 10.00 -12.69 -6.05
C VAL A 143 10.15 -11.44 -6.91
N PRO A 144 11.22 -11.30 -7.69
CA PRO A 144 11.44 -10.15 -8.54
C PRO A 144 10.34 -10.02 -9.59
N VAL A 145 9.61 -8.90 -9.58
CA VAL A 145 8.71 -8.53 -10.66
C VAL A 145 9.31 -7.37 -11.46
N ARG A 146 9.08 -7.35 -12.76
CA ARG A 146 9.82 -6.49 -13.70
C ARG A 146 8.90 -5.54 -14.44
N SER A 147 9.43 -4.37 -14.79
CA SER A 147 8.71 -3.35 -15.55
C SER A 147 8.29 -3.83 -16.94
N GLU A 148 9.03 -4.76 -17.54
CA GLU A 148 8.74 -5.34 -18.84
C GLU A 148 7.41 -6.14 -18.87
N ASN A 149 6.98 -6.67 -17.73
CA ASN A 149 5.67 -7.33 -17.55
C ASN A 149 4.69 -6.48 -16.73
N GLY A 150 4.94 -5.18 -16.61
CA GLY A 150 4.11 -4.24 -15.85
C GLY A 150 4.15 -4.47 -14.34
N PHE A 151 5.27 -4.97 -13.80
CA PHE A 151 5.45 -5.32 -12.39
C PHE A 151 4.42 -6.32 -11.84
N ARG A 152 3.90 -7.21 -12.69
CA ARG A 152 2.98 -8.25 -12.25
C ARG A 152 3.76 -9.51 -11.87
N VAL A 153 3.37 -10.10 -10.73
CA VAL A 153 3.93 -11.38 -10.29
C VAL A 153 3.51 -12.51 -11.24
N LEU A 154 4.44 -13.39 -11.55
CA LEU A 154 4.20 -14.60 -12.34
C LEU A 154 4.10 -15.81 -11.38
N PRO A 155 3.06 -16.66 -11.50
CA PRO A 155 2.88 -17.82 -10.64
C PRO A 155 4.07 -18.79 -10.65
N GLU A 156 4.72 -18.96 -11.81
CA GLU A 156 5.92 -19.79 -11.97
C GLU A 156 7.11 -19.27 -11.16
N ASP A 157 7.27 -17.95 -11.04
CA ASP A 157 8.34 -17.34 -10.23
C ASP A 157 8.08 -17.55 -8.74
N VAL A 158 6.80 -17.51 -8.31
CA VAL A 158 6.38 -17.86 -6.95
C VAL A 158 6.65 -19.33 -6.67
N ALA A 159 6.22 -20.23 -7.56
CA ALA A 159 6.40 -21.68 -7.42
C ALA A 159 7.88 -22.06 -7.24
N ALA A 160 8.77 -21.42 -7.99
CA ALA A 160 10.23 -21.64 -7.92
C ALA A 160 10.86 -21.22 -6.56
N ARG A 161 10.15 -20.44 -5.75
CA ARG A 161 10.63 -19.93 -4.44
C ARG A 161 10.04 -20.68 -3.24
N ILE A 162 9.07 -21.58 -3.46
CA ILE A 162 8.44 -22.36 -2.39
C ILE A 162 9.43 -23.39 -1.85
N THR A 163 9.61 -23.40 -0.54
CA THR A 163 10.43 -24.38 0.20
C THR A 163 9.60 -25.04 1.31
N PRO A 164 10.12 -26.07 2.00
CA PRO A 164 9.42 -26.63 3.17
C PRO A 164 9.23 -25.64 4.34
N ARG A 165 9.94 -24.51 4.35
CA ARG A 165 9.79 -23.45 5.35
C ARG A 165 8.78 -22.38 4.94
N THR A 166 8.36 -22.33 3.69
CA THR A 166 7.37 -21.36 3.22
C THR A 166 6.05 -21.57 3.96
N ARG A 167 5.50 -20.51 4.55
CA ARG A 167 4.24 -20.50 5.28
C ARG A 167 3.23 -19.53 4.73
N ALA A 168 3.69 -18.46 4.07
CA ALA A 168 2.79 -17.45 3.53
C ALA A 168 3.28 -16.90 2.19
N LEU A 169 2.32 -16.47 1.39
CA LEU A 169 2.47 -15.58 0.25
C LEU A 169 1.82 -14.24 0.63
N ALA A 170 2.55 -13.13 0.56
CA ALA A 170 2.02 -11.80 0.85
C ALA A 170 2.07 -10.94 -0.41
N LEU A 171 0.91 -10.47 -0.87
CA LEU A 171 0.76 -9.68 -2.09
C LEU A 171 -0.15 -8.47 -1.85
N ASN A 172 0.19 -7.36 -2.51
CA ASN A 172 -0.61 -6.15 -2.55
C ASN A 172 -1.18 -5.94 -3.97
N SER A 173 -2.50 -5.74 -4.09
CA SER A 173 -3.14 -5.49 -5.38
C SER A 173 -4.38 -4.60 -5.22
N PRO A 174 -4.42 -3.42 -5.90
CA PRO A 174 -3.35 -2.80 -6.70
C PRO A 174 -2.05 -2.58 -5.92
N HIS A 175 -0.94 -2.73 -6.62
CA HIS A 175 0.39 -2.85 -6.04
C HIS A 175 1.05 -1.49 -5.74
N ASN A 176 1.64 -1.35 -4.56
CA ASN A 176 2.55 -0.25 -4.25
C ASN A 176 4.00 -0.78 -4.30
N PRO A 177 4.87 -0.28 -5.24
CA PRO A 177 4.82 1.07 -5.84
C PRO A 177 4.21 1.16 -7.25
N SER A 178 3.95 0.06 -7.95
CA SER A 178 3.71 0.08 -9.41
C SER A 178 2.27 0.40 -9.84
N GLY A 179 1.30 0.27 -8.96
CA GLY A 179 -0.12 0.39 -9.29
C GLY A 179 -0.68 -0.75 -10.13
N ALA A 180 0.10 -1.82 -10.34
CA ALA A 180 -0.33 -2.99 -11.11
C ALA A 180 -1.43 -3.76 -10.38
N SER A 181 -2.45 -4.20 -11.10
CA SER A 181 -3.50 -5.09 -10.61
C SER A 181 -3.31 -6.50 -11.17
N LEU A 182 -3.60 -7.51 -10.35
CA LEU A 182 -3.50 -8.90 -10.75
C LEU A 182 -4.83 -9.40 -11.32
N PRO A 183 -4.84 -9.97 -12.54
CA PRO A 183 -6.04 -10.51 -13.14
C PRO A 183 -6.47 -11.81 -12.45
N ARG A 184 -7.74 -12.16 -12.59
CA ARG A 184 -8.34 -13.38 -12.00
C ARG A 184 -7.57 -14.66 -12.36
N SER A 185 -7.03 -14.75 -13.57
CA SER A 185 -6.23 -15.91 -13.99
C SER A 185 -4.93 -16.08 -13.19
N THR A 186 -4.22 -15.00 -12.93
CA THR A 186 -3.02 -15.01 -12.07
C THR A 186 -3.39 -15.39 -10.64
N TRP A 187 -4.46 -14.78 -10.08
CA TRP A 187 -4.95 -15.15 -8.75
C TRP A 187 -5.37 -16.60 -8.64
N ALA A 188 -6.01 -17.17 -9.68
CA ALA A 188 -6.37 -18.58 -9.69
C ALA A 188 -5.14 -19.51 -9.64
N ALA A 189 -4.12 -19.23 -10.43
CA ALA A 189 -2.87 -20.00 -10.41
C ALA A 189 -2.12 -19.88 -9.07
N LEU A 190 -2.08 -18.68 -8.47
CA LEU A 190 -1.52 -18.48 -7.12
C LEU A 190 -2.32 -19.19 -6.03
N ALA A 191 -3.65 -19.24 -6.17
CA ALA A 191 -4.52 -19.98 -5.26
C ALA A 191 -4.21 -21.49 -5.29
N GLU A 192 -4.00 -22.07 -6.48
CA GLU A 192 -3.58 -23.47 -6.61
C GLU A 192 -2.26 -23.74 -5.87
N LEU A 193 -1.28 -22.84 -5.97
CA LEU A 193 -0.02 -22.94 -5.20
C LEU A 193 -0.27 -22.87 -3.69
N CYS A 194 -1.09 -21.92 -3.23
CA CYS A 194 -1.40 -21.79 -1.81
C CYS A 194 -2.13 -23.05 -1.27
N ILE A 195 -3.02 -23.62 -2.04
CA ILE A 195 -3.75 -24.84 -1.67
C ILE A 195 -2.80 -26.05 -1.68
N GLY A 196 -2.02 -26.21 -2.74
CA GLY A 196 -1.12 -27.36 -2.92
C GLY A 196 0.02 -27.43 -1.90
N HIS A 197 0.45 -26.29 -1.38
CA HIS A 197 1.55 -26.19 -0.40
C HIS A 197 1.10 -25.79 1.01
N ASP A 198 -0.21 -25.73 1.26
CA ASP A 198 -0.81 -25.33 2.55
C ASP A 198 -0.30 -23.98 3.08
N LEU A 199 -0.26 -22.97 2.18
CA LEU A 199 0.20 -21.63 2.50
C LEU A 199 -0.95 -20.71 2.92
N TRP A 200 -0.65 -19.78 3.81
CA TRP A 200 -1.47 -18.60 4.02
C TRP A 200 -1.30 -17.62 2.84
N LEU A 201 -2.39 -16.97 2.46
CA LEU A 201 -2.34 -15.80 1.59
C LEU A 201 -2.66 -14.54 2.41
N ILE A 202 -1.72 -13.62 2.47
CA ILE A 202 -1.91 -12.28 3.04
C ILE A 202 -2.18 -11.36 1.85
N SER A 203 -3.45 -10.93 1.69
CA SER A 203 -3.90 -10.08 0.58
C SER A 203 -4.07 -8.64 1.07
N ASP A 204 -3.14 -7.77 0.71
CA ASP A 204 -3.24 -6.34 1.01
C ASP A 204 -4.04 -5.64 -0.10
N GLU A 205 -5.27 -5.25 0.23
CA GLU A 205 -6.25 -4.70 -0.70
C GLU A 205 -6.55 -3.20 -0.44
N VAL A 206 -5.64 -2.47 0.20
CA VAL A 206 -5.85 -1.06 0.60
C VAL A 206 -6.11 -0.11 -0.58
N TYR A 207 -5.71 -0.49 -1.80
CA TYR A 207 -5.96 0.27 -3.03
C TYR A 207 -7.10 -0.27 -3.88
N SER A 208 -7.85 -1.28 -3.42
CA SER A 208 -8.92 -1.92 -4.20
C SER A 208 -10.00 -0.96 -4.69
N GLU A 209 -10.23 0.13 -3.98
CA GLU A 209 -11.19 1.18 -4.35
C GLU A 209 -10.61 2.28 -5.25
N LEU A 210 -9.29 2.29 -5.44
CA LEU A 210 -8.58 3.20 -6.34
C LEU A 210 -8.12 2.48 -7.61
N LEU A 211 -8.86 1.50 -8.08
CA LEU A 211 -8.65 0.86 -9.37
C LEU A 211 -9.30 1.72 -10.46
N PHE A 212 -8.56 2.03 -11.52
CA PHE A 212 -9.00 2.90 -12.61
C PHE A 212 -9.45 2.10 -13.83
N GLU A 213 -8.86 0.92 -14.02
CA GLU A 213 -9.13 0.04 -15.15
C GLU A 213 -9.29 -1.41 -14.67
N GLY A 214 -10.19 -2.16 -15.30
CA GLY A 214 -10.45 -3.55 -14.95
C GLY A 214 -11.34 -3.73 -13.71
N GLU A 215 -11.28 -4.91 -13.13
CA GLU A 215 -12.05 -5.31 -11.96
C GLU A 215 -11.12 -5.81 -10.86
N HIS A 216 -11.35 -5.35 -9.62
CA HIS A 216 -10.63 -5.87 -8.47
C HIS A 216 -11.09 -7.29 -8.15
N VAL A 217 -10.13 -8.20 -8.00
CA VAL A 217 -10.38 -9.58 -7.58
C VAL A 217 -9.80 -9.79 -6.20
N SER A 218 -10.66 -10.00 -5.20
CA SER A 218 -10.22 -10.46 -3.89
C SER A 218 -9.96 -11.98 -3.95
N PRO A 219 -8.73 -12.45 -3.74
CA PRO A 219 -8.41 -13.88 -3.84
C PRO A 219 -9.12 -14.74 -2.80
N ALA A 220 -9.60 -14.16 -1.70
CA ALA A 220 -10.41 -14.87 -0.70
C ALA A 220 -11.73 -15.42 -1.27
N SER A 221 -12.23 -14.83 -2.38
CA SER A 221 -13.43 -15.30 -3.07
C SER A 221 -13.22 -16.50 -3.98
N LEU A 222 -11.98 -16.88 -4.24
CA LEU A 222 -11.67 -18.03 -5.10
C LEU A 222 -11.91 -19.36 -4.38
N PRO A 223 -12.25 -20.42 -5.11
CA PRO A 223 -12.47 -21.74 -4.52
C PRO A 223 -11.28 -22.19 -3.65
N GLY A 224 -11.56 -22.66 -2.42
CA GLY A 224 -10.54 -23.15 -1.49
C GLY A 224 -9.75 -22.06 -0.74
N MET A 225 -9.92 -20.77 -1.06
CA MET A 225 -9.11 -19.70 -0.49
C MET A 225 -9.70 -19.06 0.76
N ALA A 226 -11.01 -19.10 0.98
CA ALA A 226 -11.66 -18.49 2.14
C ALA A 226 -11.09 -18.94 3.50
N GLY A 227 -10.63 -20.21 3.60
CA GLY A 227 -10.06 -20.80 4.82
C GLY A 227 -8.59 -20.50 5.06
N ARG A 228 -7.89 -19.83 4.12
CA ARG A 228 -6.44 -19.58 4.16
C ARG A 228 -6.01 -18.17 3.73
N THR A 229 -6.96 -17.26 3.56
CA THR A 229 -6.67 -15.87 3.18
C THR A 229 -6.96 -14.93 4.34
N ALA A 230 -6.01 -14.05 4.62
CA ALA A 230 -6.20 -12.86 5.44
C ALA A 230 -6.25 -11.64 4.51
N THR A 231 -7.41 -11.05 4.34
CA THR A 231 -7.61 -9.85 3.53
C THR A 231 -7.47 -8.62 4.40
N LEU A 232 -6.51 -7.76 4.08
CA LEU A 232 -6.24 -6.51 4.76
C LEU A 232 -6.85 -5.35 3.99
N ASN A 233 -7.49 -4.43 4.69
CA ASN A 233 -7.98 -3.20 4.06
C ASN A 233 -8.04 -2.05 5.10
N SER A 234 -8.32 -0.82 4.61
CA SER A 234 -8.47 0.35 5.46
C SER A 234 -9.25 1.45 4.76
N LEU A 235 -9.68 2.46 5.52
CA LEU A 235 -10.27 3.69 4.99
C LEU A 235 -9.22 4.74 4.63
N SER A 236 -7.95 4.47 4.89
CA SER A 236 -6.85 5.43 4.72
C SER A 236 -6.79 6.01 3.31
N LYS A 237 -6.89 5.17 2.28
CA LYS A 237 -6.69 5.58 0.88
C LYS A 237 -8.01 5.90 0.17
N SER A 238 -9.00 5.05 0.34
CA SER A 238 -10.30 5.17 -0.33
C SER A 238 -11.16 6.32 0.20
N HIS A 239 -10.95 6.74 1.46
CA HIS A 239 -11.80 7.73 2.14
C HIS A 239 -11.02 8.94 2.67
N ALA A 240 -9.75 9.11 2.26
CA ALA A 240 -8.86 10.16 2.76
C ALA A 240 -8.81 10.19 4.31
N MET A 241 -8.64 9.01 4.91
CA MET A 241 -8.68 8.83 6.37
C MET A 241 -7.35 8.30 6.93
N THR A 242 -6.21 8.74 6.41
CA THR A 242 -4.88 8.25 6.84
C THR A 242 -4.63 8.51 8.32
N GLY A 243 -4.95 9.70 8.81
CA GLY A 243 -4.78 10.12 10.20
C GLY A 243 -5.76 9.48 11.19
N TRP A 244 -6.86 8.89 10.72
CA TRP A 244 -7.88 8.26 11.56
C TRP A 244 -7.47 6.90 12.11
N ARG A 245 -6.47 6.27 11.50
CA ARG A 245 -5.94 4.97 11.91
C ARG A 245 -7.00 3.88 11.99
N VAL A 246 -7.80 3.71 10.93
CA VAL A 246 -8.82 2.65 10.80
C VAL A 246 -8.45 1.68 9.69
N GLY A 247 -8.33 0.42 10.03
CA GLY A 247 -8.18 -0.69 9.11
C GLY A 247 -8.72 -1.98 9.72
N TRP A 248 -8.67 -3.07 8.99
CA TRP A 248 -9.22 -4.35 9.43
C TRP A 248 -8.60 -5.52 8.70
N VAL A 249 -8.84 -6.69 9.26
CA VAL A 249 -8.60 -7.99 8.63
C VAL A 249 -9.94 -8.69 8.46
N VAL A 250 -10.19 -9.24 7.27
CA VAL A 250 -11.20 -10.26 7.03
C VAL A 250 -10.47 -11.59 6.90
N ALA A 251 -10.77 -12.55 7.78
CA ALA A 251 -10.04 -13.81 7.87
C ALA A 251 -10.95 -14.98 8.28
N PRO A 252 -10.49 -16.24 8.17
CA PRO A 252 -11.21 -17.36 8.75
C PRO A 252 -11.47 -17.17 10.24
N PRO A 253 -12.59 -17.71 10.81
CA PRO A 253 -12.95 -17.50 12.21
C PRO A 253 -11.84 -17.90 13.20
N SER A 254 -11.06 -18.93 12.90
CA SER A 254 -9.92 -19.36 13.72
C SER A 254 -8.83 -18.28 13.80
N LEU A 255 -8.45 -17.68 12.66
CA LEU A 255 -7.46 -16.59 12.65
C LEU A 255 -8.03 -15.31 13.29
N ALA A 256 -9.30 -15.00 13.03
CA ALA A 256 -9.95 -13.84 13.66
C ALA A 256 -9.95 -13.92 15.20
N ALA A 257 -10.11 -15.12 15.78
CA ALA A 257 -9.99 -15.33 17.21
C ALA A 257 -8.56 -15.08 17.75
N HIS A 258 -7.53 -15.50 17.00
CA HIS A 258 -6.13 -15.21 17.36
C HIS A 258 -5.81 -13.73 17.24
N LEU A 259 -6.31 -13.07 16.21
CA LEU A 259 -6.16 -11.61 16.04
C LEU A 259 -6.81 -10.83 17.20
N GLU A 260 -7.96 -11.28 17.71
CA GLU A 260 -8.60 -10.69 18.88
C GLU A 260 -7.73 -10.82 20.13
N ASN A 261 -7.16 -12.00 20.38
CA ASN A 261 -6.25 -12.21 21.51
C ASN A 261 -5.00 -11.32 21.41
N LEU A 262 -4.44 -11.18 20.19
CA LEU A 262 -3.30 -10.27 19.97
C LEU A 262 -3.70 -8.80 20.15
N ALA A 263 -4.85 -8.39 19.61
CA ALA A 263 -5.38 -7.03 19.77
C ALA A 263 -5.62 -6.67 21.23
N LEU A 264 -6.05 -7.62 22.07
CA LEU A 264 -6.20 -7.44 23.52
C LEU A 264 -4.86 -7.06 24.17
N CYS A 265 -3.78 -7.74 23.79
CA CYS A 265 -2.44 -7.46 24.34
C CYS A 265 -1.81 -6.17 23.81
N MET A 266 -2.12 -5.78 22.57
CA MET A 266 -1.43 -4.72 21.86
C MET A 266 -2.18 -3.39 21.86
N LEU A 267 -3.51 -3.42 21.68
CA LEU A 267 -4.33 -2.24 21.37
C LEU A 267 -5.47 -2.03 22.39
N TYR A 268 -5.99 -3.11 22.97
CA TYR A 268 -7.17 -3.13 23.84
C TYR A 268 -8.47 -2.57 23.22
N GLY A 269 -8.53 -2.52 21.89
CA GLY A 269 -9.62 -1.98 21.10
C GLY A 269 -9.32 -0.60 20.50
N SER A 270 -9.89 -0.33 19.34
CA SER A 270 -9.78 0.98 18.67
C SER A 270 -10.76 1.99 19.29
N PRO A 271 -10.47 3.31 19.24
CA PRO A 271 -11.35 4.34 19.80
C PRO A 271 -12.76 4.27 19.24
N ASP A 272 -13.76 4.33 20.12
CA ASP A 272 -15.17 4.08 19.79
C ASP A 272 -15.73 5.11 18.80
N PHE A 273 -15.42 6.40 19.02
CA PHE A 273 -15.87 7.49 18.16
C PHE A 273 -15.28 7.43 16.74
N ILE A 274 -14.07 6.87 16.58
CA ILE A 274 -13.47 6.64 15.25
C ILE A 274 -14.22 5.50 14.55
N GLN A 275 -14.60 4.47 15.29
CA GLN A 275 -15.35 3.35 14.73
C GLN A 275 -16.76 3.77 14.28
N ASP A 276 -17.42 4.67 15.00
CA ASP A 276 -18.72 5.23 14.60
C ASP A 276 -18.59 6.04 13.30
N ALA A 277 -17.54 6.86 13.18
CA ALA A 277 -17.24 7.57 11.94
C ALA A 277 -16.93 6.59 10.78
N ALA A 278 -16.27 5.47 11.05
CA ALA A 278 -15.99 4.44 10.06
C ALA A 278 -17.26 3.72 9.58
N VAL A 279 -18.27 3.55 10.44
CA VAL A 279 -19.60 3.06 10.02
C VAL A 279 -20.22 4.04 9.04
N VAL A 280 -20.22 5.36 9.35
CA VAL A 280 -20.71 6.40 8.43
C VAL A 280 -19.97 6.34 7.10
N ALA A 281 -18.63 6.18 7.12
CA ALA A 281 -17.82 6.08 5.91
C ALA A 281 -18.23 4.90 5.02
N LEU A 282 -18.55 3.75 5.59
CA LEU A 282 -18.87 2.52 4.85
C LEU A 282 -20.33 2.44 4.37
N GLU A 283 -21.26 3.10 5.08
CA GLU A 283 -22.69 2.99 4.83
C GLU A 283 -23.30 4.20 4.10
N SER A 284 -22.62 5.35 4.11
CA SER A 284 -23.11 6.54 3.44
C SER A 284 -22.79 6.54 1.93
N ASN A 285 -23.67 7.16 1.17
CA ASN A 285 -23.36 7.50 -0.21
C ASN A 285 -22.53 8.80 -0.23
N LEU A 286 -21.25 8.69 -0.54
CA LEU A 286 -20.26 9.76 -0.51
C LEU A 286 -19.74 10.01 -1.93
N PRO A 287 -20.33 10.96 -2.68
CA PRO A 287 -19.90 11.26 -4.05
C PRO A 287 -18.45 11.76 -4.12
N GLU A 288 -17.92 12.29 -3.03
CA GLU A 288 -16.53 12.73 -2.90
C GLU A 288 -15.52 11.59 -3.16
N LEU A 289 -15.87 10.34 -2.83
CA LEU A 289 -14.99 9.18 -3.04
C LEU A 289 -14.82 8.89 -4.55
N GLU A 290 -15.90 8.96 -5.31
CA GLU A 290 -15.83 8.78 -6.76
C GLU A 290 -15.10 9.97 -7.41
N ALA A 291 -15.35 11.20 -6.95
CA ALA A 291 -14.64 12.38 -7.42
C ALA A 291 -13.13 12.27 -7.16
N MET A 292 -12.73 11.78 -5.99
CA MET A 292 -11.34 11.54 -5.64
C MET A 292 -10.70 10.46 -6.53
N ARG A 293 -11.38 9.32 -6.74
CA ARG A 293 -10.93 8.26 -7.62
C ARG A 293 -10.73 8.76 -9.06
N GLU A 294 -11.68 9.52 -9.57
CA GLU A 294 -11.61 10.13 -10.90
C GLU A 294 -10.47 11.15 -11.00
N ALA A 295 -10.24 11.96 -9.96
CA ALA A 295 -9.13 12.90 -9.92
C ALA A 295 -7.77 12.16 -9.98
N TYR A 296 -7.61 11.03 -9.25
CA TYR A 296 -6.40 10.22 -9.36
C TYR A 296 -6.23 9.62 -10.75
N ARG A 297 -7.30 9.16 -11.39
CA ARG A 297 -7.25 8.67 -12.77
C ARG A 297 -6.78 9.75 -13.73
N GLN A 298 -7.34 10.98 -13.63
CA GLN A 298 -6.95 12.11 -14.47
C GLN A 298 -5.49 12.53 -14.23
N ARG A 299 -5.05 12.56 -12.97
CA ARG A 299 -3.65 12.84 -12.63
C ARG A 299 -2.69 11.79 -13.18
N ARG A 300 -3.06 10.51 -13.12
CA ARG A 300 -2.30 9.42 -13.77
C ARG A 300 -2.15 9.68 -15.27
N ASP A 301 -3.25 9.96 -15.95
CA ASP A 301 -3.26 10.21 -17.39
C ASP A 301 -2.42 11.47 -17.71
N LEU A 302 -2.57 12.54 -16.93
CA LEU A 302 -1.74 13.75 -17.06
C LEU A 302 -0.22 13.45 -17.00
N VAL A 303 0.22 12.65 -16.03
CA VAL A 303 1.64 12.26 -15.91
C VAL A 303 2.10 11.45 -17.09
N CYS A 304 1.31 10.44 -17.52
CA CYS A 304 1.65 9.58 -18.62
C CYS A 304 1.72 10.36 -19.95
N ASP A 305 0.77 11.25 -20.21
CA ASP A 305 0.70 12.05 -21.43
C ASP A 305 1.81 13.12 -21.45
N SER A 306 2.05 13.78 -20.31
CA SER A 306 3.09 14.82 -20.21
C SER A 306 4.51 14.30 -20.42
N LEU A 307 4.75 13.03 -20.11
CA LEU A 307 6.07 12.38 -20.22
C LEU A 307 6.15 11.38 -21.38
N ALA A 308 5.14 11.30 -22.26
CA ALA A 308 5.09 10.33 -23.34
C ALA A 308 6.28 10.43 -24.29
N ASP A 309 6.69 11.66 -24.66
CA ASP A 309 7.79 11.95 -25.58
C ASP A 309 9.04 12.49 -24.83
N CYS A 310 9.13 12.29 -23.50
CA CYS A 310 10.26 12.77 -22.71
C CYS A 310 11.50 11.90 -22.92
N PRO A 311 12.60 12.43 -23.51
CA PRO A 311 13.83 11.66 -23.65
C PRO A 311 14.38 11.22 -22.28
N GLY A 312 14.75 9.95 -22.16
CA GLY A 312 15.35 9.41 -20.96
C GLY A 312 14.37 8.99 -19.87
N VAL A 313 13.07 9.30 -20.00
CA VAL A 313 12.02 8.94 -19.01
C VAL A 313 10.86 8.26 -19.71
N ARG A 314 10.38 7.15 -19.12
CA ARG A 314 9.17 6.46 -19.56
C ARG A 314 8.22 6.25 -18.41
N ALA A 315 7.04 6.85 -18.46
CA ALA A 315 5.98 6.61 -17.49
C ALA A 315 5.37 5.21 -17.70
N LEU A 316 5.24 4.45 -16.61
CA LEU A 316 4.61 3.13 -16.60
C LEU A 316 3.18 3.29 -16.09
N LYS A 317 2.20 3.26 -16.99
CA LYS A 317 0.80 3.53 -16.67
C LYS A 317 0.24 2.50 -15.69
N PRO A 318 -0.16 2.90 -14.45
CA PRO A 318 -0.71 1.99 -13.47
C PRO A 318 -2.19 1.67 -13.73
N ASP A 319 -2.64 0.48 -13.32
CA ASP A 319 -4.06 0.10 -13.34
C ASP A 319 -4.85 0.80 -12.22
N GLY A 320 -4.17 1.15 -11.11
CA GLY A 320 -4.80 1.77 -9.93
C GLY A 320 -3.77 2.34 -8.94
N GLY A 321 -4.25 2.68 -7.75
CA GLY A 321 -3.41 3.27 -6.70
C GLY A 321 -3.26 4.78 -6.85
N MET A 322 -2.20 5.32 -6.27
CA MET A 322 -1.96 6.76 -6.23
C MET A 322 -0.49 7.10 -6.57
N PHE A 323 0.12 6.27 -7.42
CA PHE A 323 1.52 6.38 -7.82
C PHE A 323 1.70 6.07 -9.29
N VAL A 324 2.74 6.66 -9.90
CA VAL A 324 3.26 6.26 -11.22
C VAL A 324 4.74 5.92 -11.05
N MET A 325 5.15 4.77 -11.59
CA MET A 325 6.58 4.45 -11.73
C MET A 325 7.11 5.07 -13.03
N LEU A 326 8.24 5.74 -12.93
CA LEU A 326 8.95 6.30 -14.08
C LEU A 326 10.25 5.52 -14.26
N ASP A 327 10.44 4.92 -15.42
CA ASP A 327 11.68 4.28 -15.86
C ASP A 327 12.64 5.37 -16.32
N ILE A 328 13.77 5.50 -15.61
CA ILE A 328 14.79 6.53 -15.89
C ILE A 328 16.13 5.93 -16.31
N ARG A 329 16.16 4.63 -16.62
CA ARG A 329 17.41 3.89 -16.96
C ARG A 329 18.20 4.52 -18.09
N GLN A 330 17.52 5.15 -19.06
CA GLN A 330 18.18 5.82 -20.18
C GLN A 330 18.94 7.08 -19.80
N THR A 331 18.65 7.67 -18.62
CA THR A 331 19.39 8.85 -18.14
C THR A 331 20.81 8.53 -17.66
N GLY A 332 21.14 7.24 -17.48
CA GLY A 332 22.45 6.78 -17.02
C GLY A 332 22.69 6.97 -15.50
N LEU A 333 21.74 7.55 -14.75
CA LEU A 333 21.84 7.68 -13.29
C LEU A 333 21.16 6.50 -12.58
N SER A 334 21.62 6.20 -11.35
CA SER A 334 20.83 5.41 -10.40
C SER A 334 19.57 6.19 -10.03
N ALA A 335 18.51 5.48 -9.57
CA ALA A 335 17.27 6.18 -9.20
C ALA A 335 17.49 7.11 -8.01
N GLN A 336 18.35 6.75 -7.05
CA GLN A 336 18.70 7.62 -5.93
C GLN A 336 19.39 8.90 -6.43
N ALA A 337 20.41 8.79 -7.29
CA ALA A 337 21.12 9.96 -7.83
C ALA A 337 20.21 10.87 -8.67
N PHE A 338 19.26 10.27 -9.40
CA PHE A 338 18.26 11.03 -10.15
C PHE A 338 17.31 11.76 -9.20
N ALA A 339 16.79 11.09 -8.17
CA ALA A 339 15.88 11.67 -7.19
C ALA A 339 16.56 12.83 -6.40
N ASP A 340 17.82 12.65 -6.00
CA ASP A 340 18.60 13.69 -5.32
C ASP A 340 18.81 14.90 -6.22
N ARG A 341 19.23 14.70 -7.48
CA ARG A 341 19.38 15.77 -8.45
C ARG A 341 18.07 16.52 -8.72
N LEU A 342 16.98 15.76 -8.86
CA LEU A 342 15.65 16.30 -9.11
C LEU A 342 15.19 17.19 -7.93
N LEU A 343 15.43 16.76 -6.68
CA LEU A 343 15.14 17.57 -5.50
C LEU A 343 16.03 18.83 -5.46
N ASP A 344 17.36 18.66 -5.57
CA ASP A 344 18.32 19.75 -5.32
C ASP A 344 18.30 20.82 -6.41
N ARG A 345 18.01 20.48 -7.66
CA ARG A 345 18.08 21.41 -8.80
C ARG A 345 16.73 21.84 -9.34
N HIS A 346 15.71 21.01 -9.12
CA HIS A 346 14.40 21.24 -9.73
C HIS A 346 13.26 21.27 -8.68
N GLY A 347 13.55 21.06 -7.39
CA GLY A 347 12.57 21.20 -6.31
C GLY A 347 11.45 20.16 -6.32
N VAL A 348 11.69 18.94 -6.82
CA VAL A 348 10.68 17.87 -6.83
C VAL A 348 11.17 16.66 -6.03
N SER A 349 10.40 16.26 -5.02
CA SER A 349 10.70 15.11 -4.17
C SER A 349 9.93 13.87 -4.65
N VAL A 350 10.67 12.83 -5.02
CA VAL A 350 10.16 11.51 -5.42
C VAL A 350 10.91 10.42 -4.66
N LEU A 351 10.44 9.17 -4.69
CA LEU A 351 11.19 8.05 -4.10
C LEU A 351 11.97 7.28 -5.18
N ALA A 352 13.21 6.96 -4.85
CA ALA A 352 14.00 6.02 -5.64
C ALA A 352 13.38 4.61 -5.60
N GLY A 353 13.38 3.91 -6.73
CA GLY A 353 12.82 2.57 -6.83
C GLY A 353 13.52 1.54 -5.95
N GLU A 354 14.82 1.70 -5.77
CA GLU A 354 15.63 0.85 -4.89
C GLU A 354 15.13 0.82 -3.44
N ALA A 355 14.43 1.85 -2.99
CA ALA A 355 13.77 1.88 -1.67
C ALA A 355 12.69 0.80 -1.51
N PHE A 356 12.17 0.26 -2.61
CA PHE A 356 11.18 -0.82 -2.64
C PHE A 356 11.79 -2.18 -2.98
N GLY A 357 13.10 -2.23 -3.22
CA GLY A 357 13.86 -3.41 -3.57
C GLY A 357 14.63 -3.29 -4.88
N PRO A 358 15.70 -4.10 -5.05
CA PRO A 358 16.60 -4.06 -6.22
C PRO A 358 15.90 -4.24 -7.57
N SER A 359 14.76 -4.93 -7.62
CA SER A 359 14.01 -5.13 -8.89
C SER A 359 13.43 -3.86 -9.48
N ALA A 360 13.33 -2.78 -8.70
CA ALA A 360 12.93 -1.46 -9.17
C ALA A 360 14.11 -0.51 -9.44
N ALA A 361 15.34 -1.02 -9.49
CA ALA A 361 16.50 -0.21 -9.82
C ALA A 361 16.30 0.52 -11.15
N GLY A 362 16.74 1.78 -11.20
CA GLY A 362 16.57 2.64 -12.37
C GLY A 362 15.11 3.11 -12.60
N HIS A 363 14.27 3.03 -11.59
CA HIS A 363 12.92 3.60 -11.60
C HIS A 363 12.75 4.56 -10.43
N ILE A 364 11.89 5.55 -10.58
CA ILE A 364 11.44 6.42 -9.48
C ILE A 364 9.92 6.30 -9.31
N ARG A 365 9.42 6.42 -8.08
CA ARG A 365 7.99 6.47 -7.78
C ARG A 365 7.55 7.90 -7.56
N LEU A 366 6.60 8.37 -8.37
CA LEU A 366 5.94 9.65 -8.29
C LEU A 366 4.54 9.50 -7.68
N GLY A 367 4.23 10.24 -6.61
CA GLY A 367 2.91 10.30 -6.01
C GLY A 367 1.96 11.21 -6.77
N LEU A 368 0.69 10.80 -6.92
CA LEU A 368 -0.39 11.58 -7.52
C LEU A 368 -1.11 12.46 -6.48
N VAL A 369 -0.39 12.95 -5.50
CA VAL A 369 -0.89 13.52 -4.23
C VAL A 369 -0.90 15.06 -4.20
N VAL A 370 -0.98 15.68 -5.37
CA VAL A 370 -1.14 17.13 -5.53
C VAL A 370 -2.14 17.40 -6.66
N GLY A 371 -2.68 18.62 -6.73
CA GLY A 371 -3.59 19.04 -7.81
C GLY A 371 -2.95 18.97 -9.20
N ALA A 372 -3.78 19.08 -10.24
CA ALA A 372 -3.33 18.91 -11.63
C ALA A 372 -2.29 19.96 -12.06
N GLU A 373 -2.40 21.23 -11.61
CA GLU A 373 -1.45 22.29 -11.95
C GLU A 373 -0.06 22.06 -11.35
N PRO A 374 0.12 21.85 -10.02
CA PRO A 374 1.41 21.48 -9.46
C PRO A 374 1.98 20.18 -10.04
N LEU A 375 1.12 19.20 -10.38
CA LEU A 375 1.57 17.94 -10.97
C LEU A 375 2.10 18.14 -12.39
N SER A 376 1.47 19.02 -13.19
CA SER A 376 1.96 19.41 -14.51
C SER A 376 3.32 20.12 -14.43
N ASP A 377 3.50 21.03 -13.46
CA ASP A 377 4.79 21.67 -13.20
C ASP A 377 5.86 20.65 -12.80
N ALA A 378 5.52 19.68 -11.93
CA ALA A 378 6.43 18.59 -11.59
C ALA A 378 6.88 17.79 -12.82
N CYS A 379 5.95 17.46 -13.74
CA CYS A 379 6.30 16.77 -14.99
C CYS A 379 7.27 17.59 -15.87
N GLN A 380 7.07 18.91 -15.96
CA GLN A 380 7.97 19.80 -16.69
C GLN A 380 9.36 19.86 -16.06
N ARG A 381 9.44 19.90 -14.72
CA ARG A 381 10.71 19.86 -13.97
C ARG A 381 11.44 18.53 -14.15
N ILE A 382 10.71 17.41 -14.12
CA ILE A 382 11.26 16.06 -14.42
C ILE A 382 11.80 16.00 -15.84
N ALA A 383 11.04 16.49 -16.83
CA ALA A 383 11.47 16.51 -18.23
C ALA A 383 12.73 17.33 -18.42
N ARG A 384 12.84 18.52 -17.80
CA ARG A 384 14.07 19.35 -17.83
C ARG A 384 15.25 18.63 -17.22
N CYS A 385 15.08 18.00 -16.05
CA CYS A 385 16.15 17.22 -15.43
C CYS A 385 16.65 16.08 -16.32
N ALA A 386 15.74 15.36 -16.96
CA ALA A 386 16.08 14.28 -17.89
C ALA A 386 16.79 14.81 -19.15
N GLN A 387 16.29 15.89 -19.75
CA GLN A 387 16.89 16.50 -20.93
C GLN A 387 18.33 16.94 -20.66
N GLU A 388 18.61 17.63 -19.55
CA GLU A 388 19.97 18.03 -19.17
C GLU A 388 20.92 16.83 -19.07
N LEU A 389 20.44 15.69 -18.58
CA LEU A 389 21.23 14.47 -18.46
C LEU A 389 21.49 13.84 -19.84
N MET A 390 20.48 13.79 -20.70
CA MET A 390 20.63 13.25 -22.07
C MET A 390 21.59 14.11 -22.92
N GLU A 391 21.52 15.44 -22.82
CA GLU A 391 22.44 16.35 -23.49
C GLU A 391 23.89 16.18 -22.99
N ALA A 392 24.09 15.99 -21.69
CA ALA A 392 25.41 15.73 -21.12
C ALA A 392 26.04 14.43 -21.62
N GLN A 393 25.24 13.38 -21.89
CA GLN A 393 25.71 12.11 -22.43
C GLN A 393 26.15 12.23 -23.89
N VAL A 394 25.53 13.11 -24.69
CA VAL A 394 25.89 13.33 -26.08
C VAL A 394 27.26 14.03 -26.20
N HIS A 395 27.65 14.78 -25.18
CA HIS A 395 28.89 15.57 -25.16
C HIS A 395 30.05 14.91 -24.39
N ALA A 396 29.82 13.74 -23.77
CA ALA A 396 30.80 12.94 -23.04
C ALA A 396 31.37 11.81 -23.93
#